data_08c92cba0ffec6875fb368fa40925617
#
_entry.id   08c92cba0ffec6875fb368fa40925617
#
_cell.length_a   1.000
_cell.length_b   1.000
_cell.length_c   1.000
_cell.angle_alpha   90.00
_cell.angle_beta   90.00
_cell.angle_gamma   90.00
#
_symmetry.space_group_name_H-M   'P 1'
#
loop_
_entity.id
_entity.type
_entity.pdbx_description
1 polymer ?
#
loop_
_entity_poly.entity_id
_entity_poly.type
_entity_poly.pdbx_seq_one_letter_code
_entity_poly.pdbx_strand_id
1 'polypeptide(L)'
;MENTHYKRLGGEKSVRELVDRFYDLMDSRSDTHELRAIHAVDLSDARDKLFMFLSGWLGGPSLYIEKFGHPRLRQRHMPFSIGELERDQWMTCISQAMQDMHIDKELIKELYAAFYKTADFMRNQ
;
A
#
# COMPACT_ATOMS: atom_id res chain seq x y z
N MET A 1 15.28 19.96 8.87
CA MET A 1 13.98 19.50 8.36
C MET A 1 14.18 18.27 7.50
N GLU A 2 13.52 17.23 7.86
CA GLU A 2 13.64 15.98 7.12
C GLU A 2 12.77 16.02 5.87
N ASN A 3 13.34 15.54 4.76
CA ASN A 3 12.64 15.42 3.50
C ASN A 3 12.14 13.98 3.34
N THR A 4 11.14 13.61 4.14
CA THR A 4 10.58 12.25 4.16
C THR A 4 9.81 11.94 2.89
N HIS A 5 9.62 10.66 2.61
CA HIS A 5 8.73 10.23 1.53
C HIS A 5 7.32 10.81 1.73
N TYR A 6 6.87 10.87 2.98
CA TYR A 6 5.56 11.44 3.32
C TYR A 6 5.43 12.88 2.82
N LYS A 7 6.42 13.72 3.13
CA LYS A 7 6.42 15.12 2.70
C LYS A 7 6.60 15.26 1.19
N ARG A 8 7.49 14.48 0.62
CA ARG A 8 7.75 14.52 -0.82
C ARG A 8 6.54 14.09 -1.63
N LEU A 9 5.73 13.17 -1.08
CA LEU A 9 4.50 12.72 -1.71
C LEU A 9 3.41 13.80 -1.66
N GLY A 10 3.38 14.61 -0.62
CA GLY A 10 2.41 15.68 -0.46
C GLY A 10 1.62 15.65 0.84
N GLY A 11 2.01 14.78 1.78
CA GLY A 11 1.39 14.71 3.09
C GLY A 11 0.11 13.87 3.14
N GLU A 12 -0.69 14.10 4.17
CA GLU A 12 -1.88 13.30 4.48
C GLU A 12 -2.82 13.12 3.28
N LYS A 13 -3.13 14.23 2.62
CA LYS A 13 -4.09 14.22 1.51
C LYS A 13 -3.61 13.35 0.35
N SER A 14 -2.33 13.44 0.02
CA SER A 14 -1.74 12.65 -1.06
C SER A 14 -1.63 11.17 -0.69
N VAL A 15 -1.31 10.86 0.56
CA VAL A 15 -1.27 9.48 1.04
C VAL A 15 -2.68 8.86 0.93
N ARG A 16 -3.71 9.60 1.34
CA ARG A 16 -5.09 9.13 1.24
C ARG A 16 -5.50 8.90 -0.22
N GLU A 17 -5.14 9.82 -1.09
CA GLU A 17 -5.43 9.66 -2.52
C GLU A 17 -4.74 8.43 -3.10
N LEU A 18 -3.49 8.20 -2.74
CA LEU A 18 -2.74 7.03 -3.19
C LEU A 18 -3.45 5.74 -2.77
N VAL A 19 -3.87 5.65 -1.52
CA VAL A 19 -4.57 4.49 -0.99
C VAL A 19 -5.89 4.25 -1.73
N ASP A 20 -6.67 5.31 -1.92
CA ASP A 20 -7.97 5.17 -2.58
C ASP A 20 -7.81 4.75 -4.04
N ARG A 21 -6.86 5.33 -4.77
CA ARG A 21 -6.58 4.93 -6.16
C ARG A 21 -6.10 3.47 -6.23
N PHE A 22 -5.26 3.07 -5.29
CA PHE A 22 -4.76 1.69 -5.21
C PHE A 22 -5.91 0.69 -5.10
N TYR A 23 -6.84 0.92 -4.17
CA TYR A 23 -7.97 0.01 -3.99
C TYR A 23 -8.99 0.11 -5.12
N ASP A 24 -9.18 1.30 -5.70
CA ASP A 24 -10.05 1.46 -6.87
C ASP A 24 -9.54 0.64 -8.05
N LEU A 25 -8.22 0.64 -8.27
CA LEU A 25 -7.59 -0.15 -9.32
C LEU A 25 -7.73 -1.65 -9.03
N MET A 26 -7.48 -2.06 -7.80
CA MET A 26 -7.65 -3.46 -7.41
C MET A 26 -9.07 -3.95 -7.69
N ASP A 27 -10.05 -3.11 -7.43
CA ASP A 27 -11.47 -3.45 -7.59
C ASP A 27 -11.91 -3.46 -9.06
N SER A 28 -11.28 -2.64 -9.91
CA SER A 28 -11.72 -2.44 -11.29
C SER A 28 -10.90 -3.20 -12.35
N ARG A 29 -9.63 -3.54 -12.07
CA ARG A 29 -8.77 -4.20 -13.03
C ARG A 29 -9.11 -5.68 -13.13
N SER A 30 -9.16 -6.19 -14.38
CA SER A 30 -9.42 -7.62 -14.62
C SER A 30 -8.22 -8.50 -14.29
N ASP A 31 -7.01 -7.92 -14.29
CA ASP A 31 -5.77 -8.67 -14.06
C ASP A 31 -5.32 -8.71 -12.59
N THR A 32 -6.16 -8.26 -11.66
CA THR A 32 -5.87 -8.31 -10.22
C THR A 32 -6.93 -9.08 -9.44
N HIS A 33 -7.60 -9.99 -10.10
CA HIS A 33 -8.69 -10.78 -9.52
C HIS A 33 -8.26 -11.57 -8.29
N GLU A 34 -7.11 -12.22 -8.35
CA GLU A 34 -6.61 -13.06 -7.26
C GLU A 34 -6.34 -12.22 -6.01
N LEU A 35 -5.71 -11.07 -6.19
CA LEU A 35 -5.47 -10.15 -5.07
C LEU A 35 -6.79 -9.63 -4.50
N ARG A 36 -7.73 -9.23 -5.37
CA ARG A 36 -9.04 -8.74 -4.92
C ARG A 36 -9.78 -9.79 -4.09
N ALA A 37 -9.67 -11.05 -4.48
CA ALA A 37 -10.40 -12.15 -3.87
C ALA A 37 -9.99 -12.41 -2.42
N ILE A 38 -8.78 -12.05 -2.01
CA ILE A 38 -8.35 -12.23 -0.62
C ILE A 38 -8.75 -11.06 0.29
N HIS A 39 -9.45 -10.09 -0.24
CA HIS A 39 -9.97 -8.93 0.50
C HIS A 39 -11.48 -9.07 0.76
N ALA A 40 -11.96 -8.38 1.79
CA ALA A 40 -13.39 -8.31 2.07
C ALA A 40 -14.14 -7.64 0.92
N VAL A 41 -15.43 -7.95 0.79
CA VAL A 41 -16.29 -7.33 -0.24
C VAL A 41 -16.30 -5.81 -0.08
N ASP A 42 -16.44 -5.33 1.17
CA ASP A 42 -16.36 -3.89 1.49
C ASP A 42 -14.90 -3.55 1.82
N LEU A 43 -14.30 -2.68 1.03
CA LEU A 43 -12.90 -2.28 1.17
C LEU A 43 -12.68 -1.11 2.13
N SER A 44 -13.73 -0.58 2.78
CA SER A 44 -13.61 0.61 3.62
C SER A 44 -12.60 0.45 4.74
N ASP A 45 -12.65 -0.68 5.46
CA ASP A 45 -11.72 -0.94 6.55
C ASP A 45 -10.28 -1.09 6.05
N ALA A 46 -10.10 -1.80 4.94
CA ALA A 46 -8.77 -1.97 4.33
C ALA A 46 -8.17 -0.63 3.92
N ARG A 47 -8.98 0.25 3.33
CA ARG A 47 -8.55 1.60 2.93
C ARG A 47 -8.06 2.40 4.14
N ASP A 48 -8.84 2.40 5.21
CA ASP A 48 -8.49 3.16 6.42
C ASP A 48 -7.22 2.63 7.07
N LYS A 49 -7.10 1.30 7.17
CA LYS A 49 -5.93 0.68 7.80
C LYS A 49 -4.66 0.92 6.99
N LEU A 50 -4.73 0.77 5.67
CA LEU A 50 -3.56 1.01 4.82
C LEU A 50 -3.15 2.49 4.88
N PHE A 51 -4.12 3.41 4.87
CA PHE A 51 -3.83 4.83 5.02
C PHE A 51 -3.06 5.10 6.32
N MET A 52 -3.57 4.60 7.45
CA MET A 52 -2.94 4.80 8.75
C MET A 52 -1.53 4.20 8.80
N PHE A 53 -1.37 3.00 8.23
CA PHE A 53 -0.06 2.34 8.18
C PHE A 53 0.93 3.12 7.31
N LEU A 54 0.53 3.50 6.10
CA LEU A 54 1.42 4.21 5.18
C LEU A 54 1.82 5.58 5.70
N SER A 55 0.94 6.26 6.45
CA SER A 55 1.29 7.52 7.07
C SER A 55 2.61 7.41 7.85
N GLY A 56 2.68 6.47 8.78
CA GLY A 56 3.89 6.26 9.57
C GLY A 56 5.04 5.65 8.77
N TRP A 57 4.73 4.69 7.91
CA TRP A 57 5.73 4.00 7.09
C TRP A 57 6.50 4.94 6.17
N LEU A 58 5.81 5.97 5.67
CA LEU A 58 6.42 6.97 4.79
C LEU A 58 7.15 8.08 5.55
N GLY A 59 7.09 8.08 6.87
CA GLY A 59 7.76 9.06 7.71
C GLY A 59 6.87 10.17 8.26
N GLY A 60 5.56 10.01 8.13
CA GLY A 60 4.58 10.92 8.71
C GLY A 60 4.09 10.44 10.07
N PRO A 61 2.92 10.94 10.53
CA PRO A 61 2.36 10.54 11.83
C PRO A 61 2.11 9.03 11.91
N SER A 62 2.44 8.44 13.05
CA SER A 62 2.33 6.99 13.29
C SER A 62 0.89 6.59 13.66
N LEU A 63 -0.04 6.86 12.76
CA LEU A 63 -1.47 6.69 13.02
C LEU A 63 -1.86 5.24 13.35
N TYR A 64 -1.30 4.28 12.63
CA TYR A 64 -1.61 2.88 12.86
C TYR A 64 -1.12 2.42 14.23
N ILE A 65 0.12 2.74 14.56
CA ILE A 65 0.73 2.34 15.84
C ILE A 65 0.00 2.95 17.02
N GLU A 66 -0.40 4.22 16.90
CA GLU A 66 -1.15 4.90 17.96
C GLU A 66 -2.51 4.25 18.23
N LYS A 67 -3.16 3.75 17.19
CA LYS A 67 -4.51 3.16 17.33
C LYS A 67 -4.48 1.67 17.62
N PHE A 68 -3.61 0.90 16.96
CA PHE A 68 -3.60 -0.56 17.00
C PHE A 68 -2.34 -1.19 17.58
N GLY A 69 -1.30 -0.41 17.84
CA GLY A 69 0.00 -0.91 18.27
C GLY A 69 0.85 -1.38 17.09
N HIS A 70 1.82 -2.24 17.36
CA HIS A 70 2.75 -2.72 16.35
C HIS A 70 2.01 -3.40 15.19
N PRO A 71 2.32 -3.04 13.92
CA PRO A 71 1.57 -3.59 12.77
C PRO A 71 1.68 -5.10 12.60
N ARG A 72 2.85 -5.68 12.89
CA ARG A 72 3.10 -7.12 12.71
C ARG A 72 2.62 -7.61 11.36
N LEU A 73 3.06 -6.96 10.31
CA LEU A 73 2.54 -7.13 8.95
C LEU A 73 2.54 -8.58 8.49
N ARG A 74 3.66 -9.27 8.63
CA ARG A 74 3.75 -10.64 8.14
C ARG A 74 2.78 -11.57 8.89
N GLN A 75 2.70 -11.42 10.21
CA GLN A 75 1.79 -12.23 11.02
C GLN A 75 0.34 -12.00 10.62
N ARG A 76 -0.04 -10.75 10.38
CA ARG A 76 -1.42 -10.41 9.99
C ARG A 76 -1.79 -10.92 8.61
N HIS A 77 -0.81 -11.15 7.74
CA HIS A 77 -1.04 -11.67 6.40
C HIS A 77 -0.96 -13.19 6.31
N MET A 78 -0.52 -13.87 7.37
CA MET A 78 -0.41 -15.32 7.36
C MET A 78 -1.73 -16.07 7.09
N PRO A 79 -2.91 -15.58 7.53
CA PRO A 79 -4.17 -16.25 7.20
C PRO A 79 -4.51 -16.25 5.71
N PHE A 80 -3.84 -15.44 4.89
CA PHE A 80 -4.11 -15.32 3.46
C PHE A 80 -3.03 -16.03 2.66
N SER A 81 -3.42 -16.62 1.52
CA SER A 81 -2.47 -17.25 0.61
C SER A 81 -1.85 -16.17 -0.28
N ILE A 82 -0.60 -15.79 0.01
CA ILE A 82 0.10 -14.74 -0.71
C ILE A 82 1.35 -15.31 -1.37
N GLY A 83 1.29 -15.46 -2.69
CA GLY A 83 2.41 -15.91 -3.49
C GLY A 83 2.93 -14.80 -4.39
N GLU A 84 3.73 -15.19 -5.39
CA GLU A 84 4.27 -14.23 -6.34
C GLU A 84 3.18 -13.51 -7.12
N LEU A 85 2.10 -14.20 -7.46
CA LEU A 85 1.00 -13.62 -8.23
C LEU A 85 0.35 -12.47 -7.47
N GLU A 86 -0.02 -12.69 -6.20
CA GLU A 86 -0.64 -11.65 -5.37
C GLU A 86 0.32 -10.48 -5.13
N ARG A 87 1.61 -10.78 -4.88
CA ARG A 87 2.63 -9.74 -4.75
C ARG A 87 2.71 -8.89 -6.01
N ASP A 88 2.77 -9.52 -7.18
CA ASP A 88 2.92 -8.81 -8.44
C ASP A 88 1.68 -7.99 -8.76
N GLN A 89 0.49 -8.49 -8.47
CA GLN A 89 -0.75 -7.76 -8.65
C GLN A 89 -0.81 -6.53 -7.72
N TRP A 90 -0.36 -6.70 -6.48
CA TRP A 90 -0.26 -5.58 -5.53
C TRP A 90 0.66 -4.49 -6.09
N MET A 91 1.82 -4.89 -6.61
CA MET A 91 2.78 -3.94 -7.20
C MET A 91 2.20 -3.24 -8.44
N THR A 92 1.44 -3.96 -9.24
CA THR A 92 0.76 -3.38 -10.41
C THR A 92 -0.18 -2.26 -9.97
N CYS A 93 -1.00 -2.50 -8.95
CA CYS A 93 -1.95 -1.50 -8.46
C CYS A 93 -1.25 -0.28 -7.88
N ILE A 94 -0.24 -0.47 -7.03
CA ILE A 94 0.43 0.67 -6.40
C ILE A 94 1.24 1.48 -7.41
N SER A 95 1.88 0.81 -8.36
CA SER A 95 2.65 1.48 -9.41
C SER A 95 1.75 2.31 -10.30
N GLN A 96 0.62 1.76 -10.73
CA GLN A 96 -0.33 2.48 -11.57
C GLN A 96 -0.94 3.67 -10.81
N ALA A 97 -1.26 3.49 -9.53
CA ALA A 97 -1.80 4.58 -8.71
C ALA A 97 -0.82 5.74 -8.63
N MET A 98 0.48 5.45 -8.42
CA MET A 98 1.50 6.50 -8.37
C MET A 98 1.64 7.22 -9.72
N GLN A 99 1.57 6.49 -10.82
CA GLN A 99 1.64 7.09 -12.15
C GLN A 99 0.42 7.97 -12.43
N ASP A 100 -0.77 7.52 -12.06
CA ASP A 100 -2.01 8.26 -12.25
C ASP A 100 -2.00 9.59 -11.47
N MET A 101 -1.31 9.64 -10.34
CA MET A 101 -1.17 10.85 -9.53
C MET A 101 -0.07 11.78 -10.04
N HIS A 102 0.64 11.40 -11.10
CA HIS A 102 1.76 12.18 -11.65
C HIS A 102 2.85 12.48 -10.62
N ILE A 103 3.13 11.51 -9.75
CA ILE A 103 4.19 11.64 -8.76
C ILE A 103 5.55 11.72 -9.47
N ASP A 104 6.48 12.50 -8.89
CA ASP A 104 7.84 12.64 -9.39
C ASP A 104 8.50 11.28 -9.66
N LYS A 105 9.16 11.13 -10.80
CA LYS A 105 9.75 9.85 -11.24
C LYS A 105 10.78 9.29 -10.27
N GLU A 106 11.61 10.16 -9.69
CA GLU A 106 12.61 9.72 -8.71
C GLU A 106 11.93 9.17 -7.45
N LEU A 107 10.87 9.85 -7.00
CA LEU A 107 10.11 9.38 -5.85
C LEU A 107 9.42 8.06 -6.15
N ILE A 108 8.81 7.91 -7.33
CA ILE A 108 8.19 6.64 -7.74
C ILE A 108 9.22 5.51 -7.68
N LYS A 109 10.42 5.74 -8.19
CA LYS A 109 11.48 4.74 -8.21
C LYS A 109 11.86 4.29 -6.80
N GLU A 110 12.03 5.24 -5.88
CA GLU A 110 12.35 4.94 -4.49
C GLU A 110 11.22 4.17 -3.81
N LEU A 111 9.99 4.64 -3.99
CA LEU A 111 8.81 4.01 -3.37
C LEU A 111 8.56 2.63 -3.95
N TYR A 112 8.72 2.45 -5.26
CA TYR A 112 8.53 1.15 -5.89
C TYR A 112 9.46 0.10 -5.26
N ALA A 113 10.74 0.44 -5.12
CA ALA A 113 11.71 -0.46 -4.51
C ALA A 113 11.35 -0.81 -3.06
N ALA A 114 10.93 0.19 -2.28
CA ALA A 114 10.56 -0.01 -0.88
C ALA A 114 9.27 -0.82 -0.77
N PHE A 115 8.27 -0.53 -1.58
CA PHE A 115 7.01 -1.29 -1.60
C PHE A 115 7.25 -2.74 -2.01
N TYR A 116 8.07 -2.96 -3.05
CA TYR A 116 8.37 -4.32 -3.50
C TYR A 116 8.99 -5.16 -2.39
N LYS A 117 9.97 -4.61 -1.69
CA LYS A 117 10.62 -5.29 -0.58
C LYS A 117 9.63 -5.69 0.50
N THR A 118 8.72 -4.78 0.84
CA THR A 118 7.71 -5.04 1.86
C THR A 118 6.67 -6.06 1.38
N ALA A 119 6.19 -5.91 0.15
CA ALA A 119 5.21 -6.82 -0.42
C ALA A 119 5.77 -8.25 -0.54
N ASP A 120 7.02 -8.37 -0.98
CA ASP A 120 7.68 -9.67 -1.08
C ASP A 120 7.85 -10.33 0.29
N PHE A 121 8.12 -9.54 1.32
CA PHE A 121 8.22 -10.03 2.69
C PHE A 121 6.90 -10.63 3.21
N MET A 122 5.76 -10.20 2.66
CA MET A 122 4.45 -10.72 3.06
C MET A 122 4.14 -12.09 2.46
N ARG A 123 4.91 -12.56 1.50
CA ARG A 123 4.66 -13.85 0.86
C ARG A 123 4.79 -15.00 1.85
N ASN A 124 3.88 -15.97 1.71
CA ASN A 124 3.88 -17.21 2.49
C ASN A 124 3.72 -18.43 1.57
N GLN A 125 3.81 -18.21 0.30
CA GLN A 125 3.75 -19.26 -0.72
C GLN A 125 4.96 -19.18 -1.66
#